data_b5aab21aab3f58615615e89d11cca09e
#
_entry.id   b5aab21aab3f58615615e89d11cca09e
#
_cell.length_a   1.000
_cell.length_b   1.000
_cell.length_c   1.000
_cell.angle_alpha   90.00
_cell.angle_beta   90.00
_cell.angle_gamma   90.00
#
_symmetry.space_group_name_H-M   'P 1'
#
loop_
_entity.id
_entity.type
_entity.pdbx_description
1 polymer ?
#
loop_
_entity_poly.entity_id
_entity_poly.type
_entity_poly.pdbx_seq_one_letter_code
_entity_poly.pdbx_strand_id
1 'polypeptide(L)'
;MGSMKDVFDEIAHGWYSFRHWTIFRAELEALAKRWQKGKLLNLGCAHGPDFLPFKDNFEFYGVDFSTEMLKHAEKYATKFNLNVNLVQADVCHLPFDNETFDWAISVATYHHLKGCAEVKEALVELRRVLKPRSEAFITVWNRWQFRFWFKGKEVQVPWRTKGKILNRYYYLFSYPEFEKVVRQAGFTILKSVPESSYRFPLKFFSRNICLLVKKA
;
A
#
# COMPACT_ATOMS: atom_id res chain seq x y z
N MET A 1 -3.37 23.58 -9.29
CA MET A 1 -2.65 22.51 -8.57
C MET A 1 -3.01 21.21 -9.29
N GLY A 2 -2.03 20.45 -9.84
CA GLY A 2 -2.31 19.19 -10.53
C GLY A 2 -2.94 18.15 -9.57
N SER A 3 -3.64 17.17 -10.12
CA SER A 3 -4.20 16.07 -9.32
C SER A 3 -3.08 15.23 -8.67
N MET A 4 -3.40 14.42 -7.65
CA MET A 4 -2.41 13.48 -7.09
C MET A 4 -1.91 12.50 -8.15
N LYS A 5 -2.79 12.11 -9.09
CA LYS A 5 -2.41 11.28 -10.25
C LYS A 5 -1.29 11.94 -11.07
N ASP A 6 -1.44 13.22 -11.43
CA ASP A 6 -0.42 13.94 -12.22
C ASP A 6 0.93 13.97 -11.49
N VAL A 7 0.91 14.15 -10.17
CA VAL A 7 2.13 14.12 -9.34
C VAL A 7 2.80 12.74 -9.41
N PHE A 8 2.04 11.65 -9.29
CA PHE A 8 2.58 10.29 -9.34
C PHE A 8 3.02 9.90 -10.75
N ASP A 9 2.32 10.33 -11.79
CA ASP A 9 2.76 10.16 -13.17
C ASP A 9 4.11 10.86 -13.41
N GLU A 10 4.29 12.09 -12.92
CA GLU A 10 5.53 12.86 -13.11
C GLU A 10 6.73 12.28 -12.34
N ILE A 11 6.51 11.70 -11.15
CA ILE A 11 7.60 11.12 -10.34
C ILE A 11 7.92 9.67 -10.71
N ALA A 12 7.12 9.01 -11.53
CA ALA A 12 7.18 7.56 -11.75
C ALA A 12 8.57 7.06 -12.17
N HIS A 13 9.23 7.76 -13.11
CA HIS A 13 10.57 7.39 -13.55
C HIS A 13 11.60 7.48 -12.41
N GLY A 14 11.58 8.57 -11.65
CA GLY A 14 12.47 8.75 -10.49
C GLY A 14 12.16 7.75 -9.37
N TRP A 15 10.88 7.45 -9.18
CA TRP A 15 10.44 6.47 -8.19
C TRP A 15 10.93 5.06 -8.54
N TYR A 16 10.81 4.62 -9.80
CA TYR A 16 11.32 3.36 -10.29
C TYR A 16 12.83 3.19 -10.04
N SER A 17 13.61 4.24 -10.27
CA SER A 17 15.06 4.23 -10.04
C SER A 17 15.43 4.23 -8.55
N PHE A 18 14.64 4.95 -7.73
CA PHE A 18 14.89 5.11 -6.30
C PHE A 18 14.49 3.89 -5.48
N ARG A 19 13.37 3.24 -5.83
CA ARG A 19 12.78 2.17 -5.04
C ARG A 19 12.70 0.86 -5.81
N HIS A 20 13.86 0.25 -6.05
CA HIS A 20 13.96 -0.98 -6.84
C HIS A 20 13.46 -2.23 -6.10
N TRP A 21 13.47 -2.22 -4.77
CA TRP A 21 13.08 -3.33 -3.90
C TRP A 21 12.03 -2.89 -2.89
N THR A 22 11.20 -3.85 -2.46
CA THR A 22 10.29 -3.60 -1.34
C THR A 22 11.05 -3.30 -0.05
N ILE A 23 10.52 -2.38 0.76
CA ILE A 23 11.05 -2.09 2.11
C ILE A 23 10.48 -3.02 3.18
N PHE A 24 9.46 -3.81 2.84
CA PHE A 24 8.77 -4.75 3.73
C PHE A 24 9.09 -6.21 3.37
N ARG A 25 10.32 -6.46 2.92
CA ARG A 25 10.72 -7.78 2.41
C ARG A 25 10.45 -8.89 3.42
N ALA A 26 10.86 -8.71 4.68
CA ALA A 26 10.72 -9.72 5.71
C ALA A 26 9.24 -10.03 6.04
N GLU A 27 8.40 -8.99 6.10
CA GLU A 27 6.96 -9.12 6.31
C GLU A 27 6.30 -9.87 5.16
N LEU A 28 6.60 -9.48 3.91
CA LEU A 28 5.99 -10.07 2.73
C LEU A 28 6.47 -11.51 2.49
N GLU A 29 7.74 -11.84 2.75
CA GLU A 29 8.24 -13.22 2.72
C GLU A 29 7.56 -14.11 3.79
N ALA A 30 7.32 -13.58 4.99
CA ALA A 30 6.57 -14.28 6.02
C ALA A 30 5.10 -14.52 5.62
N LEU A 31 4.48 -13.55 4.94
CA LEU A 31 3.13 -13.68 4.41
C LEU A 31 3.05 -14.67 3.24
N ALA A 32 4.04 -14.68 2.34
CA ALA A 32 4.10 -15.66 1.25
C ALA A 32 4.13 -17.10 1.78
N LYS A 33 4.91 -17.34 2.84
CA LYS A 33 4.94 -18.64 3.55
C LYS A 33 3.61 -18.97 4.23
N ARG A 34 2.92 -17.97 4.79
CA ARG A 34 1.63 -18.13 5.48
C ARG A 34 0.48 -18.41 4.50
N TRP A 35 0.41 -17.64 3.41
CA TRP A 35 -0.69 -17.70 2.44
C TRP A 35 -0.53 -18.77 1.39
N GLN A 36 0.70 -19.17 1.10
CA GLN A 36 1.13 -20.27 0.23
C GLN A 36 0.79 -20.10 -1.25
N LYS A 37 -0.48 -19.84 -1.61
CA LYS A 37 -0.95 -19.68 -3.00
C LYS A 37 -2.28 -18.91 -3.07
N GLY A 38 -2.67 -18.52 -4.26
CA GLY A 38 -3.97 -17.90 -4.55
C GLY A 38 -3.87 -16.60 -5.34
N LYS A 39 -4.99 -15.92 -5.52
CA LYS A 39 -5.05 -14.59 -6.17
C LYS A 39 -4.64 -13.52 -5.19
N LEU A 40 -3.55 -12.82 -5.48
CA LEU A 40 -3.00 -11.73 -4.67
C LEU A 40 -3.25 -10.39 -5.34
N LEU A 41 -4.00 -9.52 -4.66
CA LEU A 41 -4.23 -8.13 -5.06
C LEU A 41 -3.21 -7.22 -4.37
N ASN A 42 -2.53 -6.35 -5.14
CA ASN A 42 -1.66 -5.30 -4.63
C ASN A 42 -2.27 -3.92 -4.98
N LEU A 43 -2.75 -3.20 -3.96
CA LEU A 43 -3.37 -1.88 -4.09
C LEU A 43 -2.34 -0.76 -3.95
N GLY A 44 -2.27 0.12 -4.96
CA GLY A 44 -1.21 1.12 -5.11
C GLY A 44 0.12 0.44 -5.40
N CYS A 45 0.13 -0.48 -6.35
CA CYS A 45 1.27 -1.35 -6.63
C CYS A 45 2.51 -0.62 -7.17
N ALA A 46 2.37 0.63 -7.59
CA ALA A 46 3.42 1.40 -8.26
C ALA A 46 4.08 0.58 -9.39
N HIS A 47 5.40 0.40 -9.36
CA HIS A 47 6.11 -0.44 -10.32
C HIS A 47 6.26 -1.91 -9.91
N GLY A 48 5.60 -2.37 -8.82
CA GLY A 48 5.43 -3.78 -8.49
C GLY A 48 6.49 -4.51 -7.67
N PRO A 49 7.38 -3.84 -6.90
CA PRO A 49 8.46 -4.53 -6.16
C PRO A 49 7.93 -5.46 -5.06
N ASP A 50 6.71 -5.22 -4.59
CA ASP A 50 6.08 -5.98 -3.50
C ASP A 50 5.54 -7.34 -3.96
N PHE A 51 5.52 -7.64 -5.27
CA PHE A 51 5.17 -8.96 -5.80
C PHE A 51 6.30 -9.99 -5.66
N LEU A 52 7.57 -9.56 -5.66
CA LEU A 52 8.71 -10.48 -5.69
C LEU A 52 8.72 -11.53 -4.59
N PRO A 53 8.36 -11.22 -3.32
CA PRO A 53 8.29 -12.23 -2.26
C PRO A 53 7.29 -13.36 -2.49
N PHE A 54 6.32 -13.17 -3.41
CA PHE A 54 5.24 -14.11 -3.70
C PHE A 54 5.41 -14.84 -5.05
N LYS A 55 6.54 -14.67 -5.72
CA LYS A 55 6.75 -15.00 -7.14
C LYS A 55 6.25 -16.37 -7.60
N ASP A 56 6.38 -17.41 -6.78
CA ASP A 56 6.31 -18.78 -7.29
C ASP A 56 4.90 -19.41 -7.25
N ASN A 57 3.95 -18.87 -6.49
CA ASN A 57 2.69 -19.58 -6.20
C ASN A 57 1.43 -18.71 -6.27
N PHE A 58 1.52 -17.48 -6.74
CA PHE A 58 0.40 -16.55 -6.73
C PHE A 58 0.05 -16.04 -8.12
N GLU A 59 -1.25 -15.86 -8.36
CA GLU A 59 -1.79 -15.11 -9.50
C GLU A 59 -1.87 -13.64 -9.09
N PHE A 60 -1.13 -12.76 -9.80
CA PHE A 60 -0.94 -11.38 -9.40
C PHE A 60 -1.91 -10.43 -10.08
N TYR A 61 -2.47 -9.53 -9.28
CA TYR A 61 -3.23 -8.38 -9.73
C TYR A 61 -2.67 -7.11 -9.09
N GLY A 62 -2.30 -6.13 -9.92
CA GLY A 62 -1.77 -4.85 -9.48
C GLY A 62 -2.70 -3.72 -9.85
N VAL A 63 -3.06 -2.89 -8.88
CA VAL A 63 -3.87 -1.69 -9.10
C VAL A 63 -3.04 -0.47 -8.76
N ASP A 64 -3.00 0.50 -9.67
CA ASP A 64 -2.50 1.84 -9.41
C ASP A 64 -3.29 2.86 -10.23
N PHE A 65 -3.45 4.06 -9.71
CA PHE A 65 -4.15 5.12 -10.44
C PHE A 65 -3.25 5.85 -11.45
N SER A 66 -1.92 5.72 -11.30
CA SER A 66 -0.92 6.32 -12.18
C SER A 66 -0.61 5.42 -13.37
N THR A 67 -0.89 5.89 -14.55
CA THR A 67 -0.56 5.21 -15.81
C THR A 67 0.95 5.01 -15.97
N GLU A 68 1.74 6.01 -15.59
CA GLU A 68 3.20 5.93 -15.71
C GLU A 68 3.81 4.94 -14.72
N MET A 69 3.25 4.81 -13.50
CA MET A 69 3.66 3.75 -12.58
C MET A 69 3.38 2.36 -13.17
N LEU A 70 2.21 2.15 -13.79
CA LEU A 70 1.87 0.87 -14.41
C LEU A 70 2.77 0.53 -15.60
N LYS A 71 3.16 1.51 -16.44
CA LYS A 71 4.18 1.27 -17.48
C LYS A 71 5.53 0.81 -16.92
N HIS A 72 5.91 1.32 -15.75
CA HIS A 72 7.10 0.82 -15.05
C HIS A 72 6.86 -0.55 -14.41
N ALA A 73 5.63 -0.86 -13.99
CA ALA A 73 5.27 -2.18 -13.48
C ALA A 73 5.37 -3.26 -14.56
N GLU A 74 4.94 -2.98 -15.79
CA GLU A 74 5.12 -3.89 -16.94
C GLU A 74 6.61 -4.20 -17.19
N LYS A 75 7.47 -3.16 -17.20
CA LYS A 75 8.92 -3.32 -17.34
C LYS A 75 9.52 -4.14 -16.20
N TYR A 76 9.05 -3.90 -14.97
CA TYR A 76 9.51 -4.62 -13.79
C TYR A 76 9.07 -6.08 -13.83
N ALA A 77 7.81 -6.33 -14.17
CA ALA A 77 7.26 -7.68 -14.32
C ALA A 77 8.04 -8.49 -15.37
N THR A 78 8.30 -7.91 -16.55
CA THR A 78 9.13 -8.53 -17.59
C THR A 78 10.53 -8.84 -17.09
N LYS A 79 11.19 -7.89 -16.43
CA LYS A 79 12.56 -8.06 -15.90
C LYS A 79 12.69 -9.22 -14.91
N PHE A 80 11.66 -9.45 -14.08
CA PHE A 80 11.69 -10.48 -13.03
C PHE A 80 10.88 -11.73 -13.38
N ASN A 81 10.39 -11.82 -14.62
CA ASN A 81 9.54 -12.90 -15.10
C ASN A 81 8.33 -13.14 -14.20
N LEU A 82 7.58 -12.07 -13.94
CA LEU A 82 6.32 -12.06 -13.21
C LEU A 82 5.17 -11.92 -14.21
N ASN A 83 4.13 -12.74 -14.07
CA ASN A 83 2.88 -12.56 -14.80
C ASN A 83 1.90 -11.79 -13.91
N VAL A 84 1.66 -10.51 -14.21
CA VAL A 84 0.84 -9.60 -13.39
C VAL A 84 -0.28 -9.01 -14.24
N ASN A 85 -1.51 -9.14 -13.78
CA ASN A 85 -2.67 -8.42 -14.34
C ASN A 85 -2.68 -7.00 -13.77
N LEU A 86 -2.27 -6.01 -14.59
CA LEU A 86 -2.19 -4.61 -14.18
C LEU A 86 -3.45 -3.86 -14.59
N VAL A 87 -4.05 -3.13 -13.65
CA VAL A 87 -5.31 -2.40 -13.84
C VAL A 87 -5.15 -0.97 -13.34
N GLN A 88 -5.48 0.00 -14.20
CA GLN A 88 -5.56 1.40 -13.78
C GLN A 88 -6.91 1.63 -13.11
N ALA A 89 -6.91 1.90 -11.80
CA ALA A 89 -8.11 2.22 -11.04
C ALA A 89 -7.81 3.02 -9.77
N ASP A 90 -8.85 3.66 -9.24
CA ASP A 90 -8.86 4.22 -7.90
C ASP A 90 -9.14 3.11 -6.88
N VAL A 91 -8.40 3.11 -5.78
CA VAL A 91 -8.58 2.14 -4.70
C VAL A 91 -9.94 2.26 -3.98
N CYS A 92 -10.62 3.39 -4.15
CA CYS A 92 -12.00 3.59 -3.69
C CYS A 92 -13.06 2.99 -4.63
N HIS A 93 -12.69 2.63 -5.87
CA HIS A 93 -13.59 2.10 -6.90
C HIS A 93 -12.88 1.00 -7.71
N LEU A 94 -12.85 -0.21 -7.17
CA LEU A 94 -12.13 -1.32 -7.78
C LEU A 94 -12.98 -2.01 -8.85
N PRO A 95 -12.48 -2.21 -10.09
CA PRO A 95 -13.22 -2.83 -11.19
C PRO A 95 -13.18 -4.36 -11.12
N PHE A 96 -13.42 -4.91 -9.95
CA PHE A 96 -13.46 -6.36 -9.72
C PHE A 96 -14.77 -6.76 -9.06
N ASP A 97 -15.20 -7.98 -9.33
CA ASP A 97 -16.35 -8.59 -8.68
C ASP A 97 -16.11 -8.80 -7.17
N ASN A 98 -17.21 -8.94 -6.44
CA ASN A 98 -17.15 -9.32 -5.04
C ASN A 98 -16.40 -10.65 -4.87
N GLU A 99 -15.65 -10.75 -3.78
CA GLU A 99 -15.03 -12.02 -3.35
C GLU A 99 -14.12 -12.69 -4.41
N THR A 100 -13.38 -11.86 -5.14
CA THR A 100 -12.46 -12.30 -6.20
C THR A 100 -11.12 -12.78 -5.65
N PHE A 101 -10.59 -12.11 -4.61
CA PHE A 101 -9.21 -12.31 -4.17
C PHE A 101 -9.09 -13.11 -2.87
N ASP A 102 -8.07 -13.97 -2.83
CA ASP A 102 -7.72 -14.75 -1.66
C ASP A 102 -6.93 -13.92 -0.65
N TRP A 103 -6.09 -13.00 -1.14
CA TRP A 103 -5.20 -12.18 -0.33
C TRP A 103 -5.06 -10.78 -0.92
N ALA A 104 -4.70 -9.81 -0.07
CA ALA A 104 -4.33 -8.50 -0.55
C ALA A 104 -3.15 -7.89 0.23
N ILE A 105 -2.40 -7.04 -0.46
CA ILE A 105 -1.42 -6.15 0.14
C ILE A 105 -1.69 -4.71 -0.28
N SER A 106 -1.42 -3.76 0.61
CA SER A 106 -1.45 -2.33 0.32
C SER A 106 -0.30 -1.67 1.06
N VAL A 107 0.80 -1.48 0.36
CA VAL A 107 2.06 -1.00 0.94
C VAL A 107 2.19 0.50 0.71
N ALA A 108 2.05 1.28 1.78
CA ALA A 108 2.27 2.73 1.76
C ALA A 108 1.34 3.49 0.77
N THR A 109 0.07 3.07 0.66
CA THR A 109 -0.90 3.62 -0.29
C THR A 109 -1.97 4.49 0.39
N TYR A 110 -2.67 3.96 1.39
CA TYR A 110 -3.84 4.62 1.99
C TYR A 110 -3.54 5.97 2.66
N HIS A 111 -2.32 6.25 3.02
CA HIS A 111 -1.96 7.56 3.54
C HIS A 111 -1.88 8.66 2.45
N HIS A 112 -2.10 8.33 1.18
CA HIS A 112 -2.27 9.32 0.10
C HIS A 112 -3.73 9.73 -0.12
N LEU A 113 -4.68 9.08 0.56
CA LEU A 113 -6.10 9.41 0.53
C LEU A 113 -6.42 10.55 1.51
N LYS A 114 -7.48 11.32 1.22
CA LYS A 114 -7.84 12.51 1.99
C LYS A 114 -8.58 12.14 3.28
N GLY A 115 -7.81 11.88 4.33
CA GLY A 115 -8.34 11.64 5.66
C GLY A 115 -9.03 10.29 5.85
N CYS A 116 -9.65 10.13 7.01
CA CYS A 116 -10.24 8.84 7.42
C CYS A 116 -11.46 8.42 6.60
N ALA A 117 -12.20 9.36 5.99
CA ALA A 117 -13.40 9.05 5.21
C ALA A 117 -13.05 8.29 3.93
N GLU A 118 -12.18 8.86 3.08
CA GLU A 118 -11.70 8.18 1.87
C GLU A 118 -10.99 6.86 2.18
N VAL A 119 -10.17 6.83 3.25
CA VAL A 119 -9.51 5.59 3.67
C VAL A 119 -10.52 4.52 4.06
N LYS A 120 -11.63 4.89 4.73
CA LYS A 120 -12.71 3.96 5.05
C LYS A 120 -13.39 3.43 3.79
N GLU A 121 -13.67 4.29 2.81
CA GLU A 121 -14.25 3.90 1.52
C GLU A 121 -13.36 2.88 0.79
N ALA A 122 -12.07 3.18 0.68
CA ALA A 122 -11.09 2.28 0.07
C ALA A 122 -10.96 0.94 0.81
N LEU A 123 -11.06 0.94 2.14
CA LEU A 123 -11.08 -0.29 2.95
C LEU A 123 -12.37 -1.10 2.77
N VAL A 124 -13.52 -0.44 2.60
CA VAL A 124 -14.79 -1.12 2.28
C VAL A 124 -14.71 -1.78 0.90
N GLU A 125 -14.13 -1.09 -0.09
CA GLU A 125 -13.86 -1.68 -1.42
C GLU A 125 -12.89 -2.87 -1.34
N LEU A 126 -11.79 -2.74 -0.61
CA LEU A 126 -10.90 -3.87 -0.36
C LEU A 126 -11.64 -5.06 0.26
N ARG A 127 -12.50 -4.78 1.27
CA ARG A 127 -13.29 -5.83 1.92
C ARG A 127 -14.28 -6.47 0.95
N ARG A 128 -14.89 -5.71 0.04
CA ARG A 128 -15.84 -6.21 -0.97
C ARG A 128 -15.18 -7.23 -1.88
N VAL A 129 -14.00 -6.91 -2.40
CA VAL A 129 -13.30 -7.76 -3.37
C VAL A 129 -12.55 -8.95 -2.76
N LEU A 130 -12.31 -8.95 -1.45
CA LEU A 130 -11.73 -10.09 -0.74
C LEU A 130 -12.78 -11.17 -0.48
N LYS A 131 -12.40 -12.45 -0.60
CA LYS A 131 -13.21 -13.59 -0.20
C LYS A 131 -13.45 -13.60 1.32
N PRO A 132 -14.50 -14.28 1.81
CA PRO A 132 -14.69 -14.50 3.25
C PRO A 132 -13.45 -15.16 3.88
N ARG A 133 -13.08 -14.73 5.07
CA ARG A 133 -11.90 -15.18 5.84
C ARG A 133 -10.53 -14.86 5.24
N SER A 134 -10.46 -14.17 4.11
CA SER A 134 -9.21 -13.70 3.51
C SER A 134 -8.50 -12.68 4.39
N GLU A 135 -7.20 -12.59 4.24
CA GLU A 135 -6.36 -11.64 4.97
C GLU A 135 -5.82 -10.54 4.04
N ALA A 136 -5.54 -9.38 4.61
CA ALA A 136 -4.82 -8.31 3.94
C ALA A 136 -3.72 -7.73 4.82
N PHE A 137 -2.60 -7.38 4.20
CA PHE A 137 -1.51 -6.66 4.85
C PHE A 137 -1.49 -5.21 4.38
N ILE A 138 -1.61 -4.29 5.34
CA ILE A 138 -1.77 -2.88 5.06
C ILE A 138 -0.74 -2.07 5.84
N THR A 139 -0.04 -1.15 5.15
CA THR A 139 0.91 -0.26 5.80
C THR A 139 0.61 1.20 5.51
N VAL A 140 0.74 2.04 6.53
CA VAL A 140 0.61 3.49 6.43
C VAL A 140 1.71 4.19 7.23
N TRP A 141 1.99 5.45 6.89
CA TRP A 141 2.94 6.23 7.68
C TRP A 141 2.35 6.63 9.03
N ASN A 142 3.18 6.47 10.05
CA ASN A 142 2.86 6.87 11.41
C ASN A 142 3.16 8.35 11.63
N ARG A 143 2.24 9.08 12.28
CA ARG A 143 2.39 10.50 12.60
C ARG A 143 3.48 10.78 13.64
N TRP A 144 3.79 9.81 14.50
CA TRP A 144 4.71 9.97 15.61
C TRP A 144 6.19 9.74 15.23
N GLN A 145 6.50 9.72 13.94
CA GLN A 145 7.89 9.84 13.47
C GLN A 145 8.46 11.18 13.91
N PHE A 146 9.69 11.24 14.40
CA PHE A 146 10.36 12.48 14.87
C PHE A 146 10.22 13.66 13.91
N ARG A 147 10.32 13.41 12.61
CA ARG A 147 10.21 14.45 11.57
C ARG A 147 8.83 15.11 11.47
N PHE A 148 7.79 14.54 12.09
CA PHE A 148 6.41 15.01 12.03
C PHE A 148 5.84 15.48 13.38
N TRP A 149 6.61 15.45 14.47
CA TRP A 149 6.11 15.75 15.82
C TRP A 149 5.40 17.10 15.95
N PHE A 150 5.89 18.11 15.23
CA PHE A 150 5.31 19.46 15.26
C PHE A 150 4.43 19.76 14.03
N LYS A 151 4.03 18.72 13.25
CA LYS A 151 3.19 18.87 12.07
C LYS A 151 1.78 18.37 12.32
N GLY A 152 0.82 18.91 11.56
CA GLY A 152 -0.54 18.38 11.51
C GLY A 152 -0.60 16.95 10.97
N LYS A 153 -1.81 16.40 10.92
CA LYS A 153 -2.05 15.07 10.33
C LYS A 153 -1.86 15.07 8.82
N GLU A 154 -2.16 16.18 8.17
CA GLU A 154 -2.02 16.36 6.73
C GLU A 154 -0.71 17.08 6.44
N VAL A 155 0.12 16.48 5.61
CA VAL A 155 1.42 17.05 5.26
C VAL A 155 1.69 16.92 3.77
N GLN A 156 2.42 17.88 3.23
CA GLN A 156 2.99 17.83 1.90
C GLN A 156 4.44 17.36 1.99
N VAL A 157 4.77 16.29 1.30
CA VAL A 157 6.12 15.73 1.29
C VAL A 157 6.74 16.00 -0.08
N PRO A 158 7.79 16.82 -0.14
CA PRO A 158 8.40 17.17 -1.42
C PRO A 158 9.11 15.97 -2.04
N TRP A 159 8.99 15.86 -3.36
CA TRP A 159 9.82 15.05 -4.22
C TRP A 159 10.62 15.97 -5.14
N ARG A 160 11.94 15.86 -5.10
CA ARG A 160 12.82 16.64 -5.98
C ARG A 160 13.09 15.86 -7.26
N THR A 161 12.73 16.43 -8.37
CA THR A 161 13.09 15.96 -9.72
C THR A 161 13.86 17.05 -10.45
N LYS A 162 14.43 16.74 -11.63
CA LYS A 162 15.23 17.71 -12.41
C LYS A 162 14.45 19.01 -12.63
N GLY A 163 14.83 20.07 -11.92
CA GLY A 163 14.29 21.43 -12.07
C GLY A 163 12.94 21.70 -11.40
N LYS A 164 12.32 20.72 -10.70
CA LYS A 164 11.01 20.90 -10.06
C LYS A 164 10.95 20.26 -8.67
N ILE A 165 10.05 20.80 -7.84
CA ILE A 165 9.65 20.21 -6.56
C ILE A 165 8.16 19.88 -6.69
N LEU A 166 7.82 18.60 -6.57
CA LEU A 166 6.46 18.10 -6.57
C LEU A 166 6.05 17.71 -5.16
N ASN A 167 4.92 18.16 -4.71
CA ASN A 167 4.45 17.89 -3.35
C ASN A 167 3.44 16.74 -3.36
N ARG A 168 3.74 15.68 -2.61
CA ARG A 168 2.83 14.56 -2.40
C ARG A 168 2.06 14.77 -1.11
N TYR A 169 0.76 14.66 -1.18
CA TYR A 169 -0.11 14.69 0.00
C TYR A 169 0.03 13.41 0.82
N TYR A 170 0.07 13.56 2.15
CA TYR A 170 0.04 12.46 3.11
C TYR A 170 -0.89 12.77 4.26
N TYR A 171 -1.74 11.83 4.62
CA TYR A 171 -2.44 11.80 5.88
C TYR A 171 -1.71 10.88 6.85
N LEU A 172 -1.24 11.41 7.95
CA LEU A 172 -0.43 10.69 8.93
C LEU A 172 -1.31 10.08 10.01
N PHE A 173 -1.29 8.77 10.13
CA PHE A 173 -2.10 8.03 11.10
C PHE A 173 -1.36 7.82 12.43
N SER A 174 -2.13 7.77 13.53
CA SER A 174 -1.70 7.10 14.76
C SER A 174 -2.23 5.65 14.76
N TYR A 175 -1.63 4.77 15.57
CA TYR A 175 -2.10 3.38 15.72
C TYR A 175 -3.59 3.31 16.08
N PRO A 176 -4.08 3.98 17.16
CA PRO A 176 -5.50 3.91 17.52
C PRO A 176 -6.43 4.40 16.41
N GLU A 177 -6.04 5.46 15.71
CA GLU A 177 -6.85 6.04 14.64
C GLU A 177 -6.97 5.09 13.45
N PHE A 178 -5.85 4.54 12.97
CA PHE A 178 -5.87 3.64 11.82
C PHE A 178 -6.58 2.33 12.14
N GLU A 179 -6.32 1.75 13.33
CA GLU A 179 -7.03 0.57 13.81
C GLU A 179 -8.54 0.80 13.90
N LYS A 180 -9.00 1.98 14.37
CA LYS A 180 -10.41 2.33 14.43
C LYS A 180 -11.04 2.36 13.03
N VAL A 181 -10.41 3.00 12.07
CA VAL A 181 -10.91 3.08 10.68
C VAL A 181 -11.00 1.69 10.05
N VAL A 182 -9.99 0.84 10.25
CA VAL A 182 -9.96 -0.54 9.76
C VAL A 182 -11.09 -1.39 10.35
N ARG A 183 -11.34 -1.28 11.67
CA ARG A 183 -12.47 -1.97 12.31
C ARG A 183 -13.83 -1.45 11.81
N GLN A 184 -13.96 -0.15 11.60
CA GLN A 184 -15.19 0.46 11.06
C GLN A 184 -15.47 0.04 9.61
N ALA A 185 -14.46 -0.34 8.85
CA ALA A 185 -14.61 -0.94 7.52
C ALA A 185 -14.96 -2.45 7.56
N GLY A 186 -15.12 -3.05 8.75
CA GLY A 186 -15.56 -4.44 8.93
C GLY A 186 -14.43 -5.47 8.90
N PHE A 187 -13.19 -5.07 9.19
CA PHE A 187 -12.07 -5.99 9.35
C PHE A 187 -11.78 -6.33 10.80
N THR A 188 -11.36 -7.57 11.03
CA THR A 188 -10.72 -7.98 12.29
C THR A 188 -9.21 -7.78 12.18
N ILE A 189 -8.60 -7.11 13.16
CA ILE A 189 -7.14 -6.91 13.19
C ILE A 189 -6.50 -8.13 13.86
N LEU A 190 -5.67 -8.84 13.12
CA LEU A 190 -4.90 -10.00 13.60
C LEU A 190 -3.57 -9.57 14.21
N LYS A 191 -2.90 -8.56 13.60
CA LYS A 191 -1.64 -7.99 14.10
C LYS A 191 -1.61 -6.48 13.88
N SER A 192 -1.05 -5.76 14.83
CA SER A 192 -0.77 -4.32 14.76
C SER A 192 0.62 -4.06 15.32
N VAL A 193 1.59 -3.94 14.41
CA VAL A 193 3.03 -3.94 14.73
C VAL A 193 3.76 -2.86 13.93
N PRO A 194 4.96 -2.45 14.36
CA PRO A 194 5.85 -1.65 13.51
C PRO A 194 6.44 -2.50 12.38
N GLU A 195 7.11 -1.85 11.44
CA GLU A 195 7.94 -2.54 10.44
C GLU A 195 9.07 -3.35 11.12
N SER A 196 9.44 -4.48 10.53
CA SER A 196 10.43 -5.43 11.09
C SER A 196 11.84 -4.83 11.29
N SER A 197 12.17 -3.77 10.55
CA SER A 197 13.42 -3.04 10.70
C SER A 197 13.46 -2.10 11.90
N TYR A 198 12.32 -1.84 12.54
CA TYR A 198 12.21 -0.97 13.70
C TYR A 198 12.71 -1.68 14.97
N ARG A 199 13.66 -1.07 15.69
CA ARG A 199 14.34 -1.68 16.84
C ARG A 199 14.05 -1.00 18.18
N PHE A 200 13.39 0.16 18.19
CA PHE A 200 13.06 0.84 19.44
C PHE A 200 11.87 0.15 20.13
N PRO A 201 11.88 0.03 21.49
CA PRO A 201 10.88 -0.78 22.20
C PRO A 201 9.46 -0.23 22.15
N LEU A 202 9.29 1.09 21.94
CA LEU A 202 7.98 1.72 21.89
C LEU A 202 7.47 1.83 20.45
N LYS A 203 6.56 0.93 20.03
CA LYS A 203 6.01 0.88 18.66
C LYS A 203 5.42 2.21 18.17
N PHE A 204 4.97 3.07 19.10
CA PHE A 204 4.35 4.36 18.75
C PHE A 204 5.24 5.28 17.92
N PHE A 205 6.54 5.16 17.99
CA PHE A 205 7.50 6.00 17.26
C PHE A 205 8.02 5.36 15.97
N SER A 206 7.47 4.22 15.56
CA SER A 206 7.83 3.56 14.29
C SER A 206 7.55 4.48 13.09
N ARG A 207 8.22 4.21 11.97
CA ARG A 207 7.97 4.95 10.72
C ARG A 207 6.63 4.55 10.11
N ASN A 208 6.32 3.27 10.17
CA ASN A 208 5.12 2.71 9.58
C ASN A 208 4.29 2.00 10.64
N ILE A 209 2.98 1.98 10.41
CA ILE A 209 2.01 1.13 11.08
C ILE A 209 1.75 -0.02 10.11
N CYS A 210 2.00 -1.25 10.55
CA CYS A 210 1.77 -2.46 9.78
C CYS A 210 0.61 -3.24 10.39
N LEU A 211 -0.47 -3.40 9.65
CA LEU A 211 -1.62 -4.19 10.08
C LEU A 211 -1.76 -5.44 9.22
N LEU A 212 -1.92 -6.59 9.88
CA LEU A 212 -2.49 -7.79 9.25
C LEU A 212 -3.94 -7.87 9.69
N VAL A 213 -4.85 -7.86 8.73
CA VAL A 213 -6.30 -7.83 8.96
C VAL A 213 -6.98 -9.02 8.27
N LYS A 214 -8.18 -9.37 8.73
CA LYS A 214 -8.97 -10.47 8.19
C LYS A 214 -10.38 -9.99 7.89
N LYS A 215 -10.93 -10.34 6.73
CA LYS A 215 -12.37 -10.22 6.43
C LYS A 215 -13.13 -11.24 7.29
N ALA A 216 -14.05 -10.75 8.12
CA ALA A 216 -14.93 -11.59 8.91
C ALA A 216 -15.90 -12.35 8.03
#